data_fdc4d08f6467ebc68ed9392c0f092549
#
_entry.id   fdc4d08f6467ebc68ed9392c0f092549
#
_cell.length_a   1.000
_cell.length_b   1.000
_cell.length_c   1.000
_cell.angle_alpha   90.00
_cell.angle_beta   90.00
_cell.angle_gamma   90.00
#
_symmetry.space_group_name_H-M   'P 1'
#
loop_
_entity.id
_entity.type
_entity.pdbx_description
1 polymer ?
#
loop_
_entity_poly.entity_id
_entity_poly.type
_entity_poly.pdbx_seq_one_letter_code
_entity_poly.pdbx_strand_id
1 'polypeptide(L)'
;DILIVPSWEEVKAEDQDKMILHIDPGTAFGTGMHETTQLVIRQLKKYVTPDTEMLDVGTGSGILGIVAIKLGAKHVLGTDLDPCAVPAVAENKEANGIPEEAFDMMIGNIIDDKEVQDQAGYEKYDIVTANILADVLLPLTPVIVHQMKKGAYYITSGILDVKEEVVVEAVKAAGLTVVEVT
;
A
#
# COMPACT_ATOMS: atom_id res chain seq x y z
N ASP A 1 -18.23 4.66 2.52
CA ASP A 1 -17.44 4.50 3.74
C ASP A 1 -16.85 3.09 3.79
N ILE A 2 -15.70 2.96 4.49
CA ILE A 2 -15.02 1.68 4.69
C ILE A 2 -15.05 1.38 6.18
N LEU A 3 -15.48 0.17 6.52
CA LEU A 3 -15.48 -0.34 7.89
C LEU A 3 -14.47 -1.49 8.01
N ILE A 4 -13.56 -1.38 8.97
CA ILE A 4 -12.56 -2.41 9.26
C ILE A 4 -13.00 -3.17 10.50
N VAL A 5 -13.14 -4.48 10.37
CA VAL A 5 -13.53 -5.38 11.46
C VAL A 5 -12.63 -6.62 11.48
N PRO A 6 -12.32 -7.18 12.66
CA PRO A 6 -11.69 -8.49 12.74
C PRO A 6 -12.57 -9.57 12.09
N SER A 7 -11.96 -10.65 11.59
CA SER A 7 -12.70 -11.71 10.88
C SER A 7 -13.71 -12.45 11.76
N TRP A 8 -13.51 -12.43 13.08
CA TRP A 8 -14.40 -13.07 14.08
C TRP A 8 -15.57 -12.19 14.54
N GLU A 9 -15.62 -10.91 14.12
CA GLU A 9 -16.72 -10.02 14.47
C GLU A 9 -17.79 -9.98 13.38
N GLU A 10 -19.06 -10.01 13.81
CA GLU A 10 -20.19 -9.82 12.91
C GLU A 10 -20.39 -8.35 12.58
N VAL A 11 -20.68 -8.07 11.31
CA VAL A 11 -21.00 -6.73 10.86
C VAL A 11 -22.42 -6.38 11.31
N LYS A 12 -22.59 -5.25 11.98
CA LYS A 12 -23.89 -4.79 12.42
C LYS A 12 -24.79 -4.46 11.24
N ALA A 13 -26.09 -4.63 11.43
CA ALA A 13 -27.09 -4.37 10.37
C ALA A 13 -27.01 -2.93 9.83
N GLU A 14 -26.67 -1.96 10.67
CA GLU A 14 -26.52 -0.54 10.31
C GLU A 14 -25.31 -0.21 9.45
N ASP A 15 -24.34 -1.16 9.35
CA ASP A 15 -23.07 -0.99 8.64
C ASP A 15 -23.01 -1.78 7.33
N GLN A 16 -24.07 -2.49 6.95
CA GLN A 16 -24.07 -3.38 5.78
C GLN A 16 -23.95 -2.66 4.44
N ASP A 17 -24.20 -1.37 4.40
CA ASP A 17 -24.03 -0.53 3.21
C ASP A 17 -22.61 -0.02 3.02
N LYS A 18 -21.73 -0.27 3.99
CA LYS A 18 -20.32 0.09 3.93
C LYS A 18 -19.48 -0.98 3.23
N MET A 19 -18.34 -0.57 2.67
CA MET A 19 -17.33 -1.53 2.23
C MET A 19 -16.69 -2.16 3.47
N ILE A 20 -16.90 -3.45 3.67
CA ILE A 20 -16.37 -4.18 4.82
C ILE A 20 -14.99 -4.74 4.48
N LEU A 21 -14.06 -4.52 5.39
CA LEU A 21 -12.72 -5.08 5.37
C LEU A 21 -12.52 -5.92 6.63
N HIS A 22 -12.22 -7.18 6.45
CA HIS A 22 -11.83 -8.08 7.52
C HIS A 22 -10.31 -8.12 7.62
N ILE A 23 -9.75 -7.50 8.65
CA ILE A 23 -8.32 -7.50 8.94
C ILE A 23 -8.10 -8.02 10.35
N ASP A 24 -7.43 -9.14 10.46
CA ASP A 24 -7.08 -9.70 11.74
C ASP A 24 -5.79 -9.08 12.26
N PRO A 25 -5.77 -8.65 13.54
CA PRO A 25 -4.55 -8.20 14.18
C PRO A 25 -3.64 -9.41 14.41
N GLY A 26 -2.78 -9.66 13.43
CA GLY A 26 -1.74 -10.67 13.52
C GLY A 26 -0.42 -10.09 14.03
N THR A 27 0.66 -10.82 13.80
CA THR A 27 2.02 -10.38 14.09
C THR A 27 2.52 -9.31 13.11
N ALA A 28 1.88 -9.16 11.94
CA ALA A 28 2.21 -8.15 10.95
C ALA A 28 1.58 -6.80 11.29
N PHE A 29 2.33 -5.72 11.01
CA PHE A 29 1.85 -4.35 11.17
C PHE A 29 0.74 -4.02 10.16
N GLY A 30 -0.19 -3.15 10.54
CA GLY A 30 -1.23 -2.65 9.64
C GLY A 30 -2.61 -3.23 9.88
N THR A 31 -3.22 -2.91 11.03
CA THR A 31 -4.61 -3.29 11.36
C THR A 31 -5.65 -2.36 10.73
N GLY A 32 -5.20 -1.29 10.04
CA GLY A 32 -6.08 -0.25 9.49
C GLY A 32 -6.62 0.75 10.50
N MET A 33 -6.32 0.58 11.78
CA MET A 33 -6.77 1.50 12.84
C MET A 33 -5.83 2.70 12.98
N HIS A 34 -4.62 2.63 12.44
CA HIS A 34 -3.65 3.72 12.50
C HIS A 34 -4.03 4.86 11.56
N GLU A 35 -3.90 6.10 12.01
CA GLU A 35 -4.25 7.29 11.22
C GLU A 35 -3.53 7.34 9.87
N THR A 36 -2.24 6.97 9.84
CA THR A 36 -1.43 6.95 8.62
C THR A 36 -2.02 6.02 7.55
N THR A 37 -2.52 4.87 7.96
CA THR A 37 -3.20 3.92 7.06
C THR A 37 -4.50 4.50 6.52
N GLN A 38 -5.28 5.15 7.37
CA GLN A 38 -6.55 5.80 6.97
C GLN A 38 -6.32 6.92 5.97
N LEU A 39 -5.26 7.72 6.13
CA LEU A 39 -4.91 8.77 5.19
C LEU A 39 -4.59 8.19 3.81
N VAL A 40 -3.82 7.13 3.72
CA VAL A 40 -3.52 6.46 2.44
C VAL A 40 -4.79 5.90 1.81
N ILE A 41 -5.67 5.27 2.59
CA ILE A 41 -6.95 4.74 2.09
C ILE A 41 -7.81 5.84 1.47
N ARG A 42 -7.86 7.02 2.09
CA ARG A 42 -8.59 8.17 1.54
C ARG A 42 -8.03 8.60 0.18
N GLN A 43 -6.72 8.56 0.01
CA GLN A 43 -6.09 8.86 -1.28
C GLN A 43 -6.37 7.76 -2.32
N LEU A 44 -6.29 6.50 -1.95
CA LEU A 44 -6.63 5.39 -2.84
C LEU A 44 -8.05 5.52 -3.40
N LYS A 45 -9.01 5.95 -2.59
CA LYS A 45 -10.39 6.21 -3.06
C LYS A 45 -10.47 7.25 -4.18
N LYS A 46 -9.54 8.20 -4.23
CA LYS A 46 -9.50 9.23 -5.28
C LYS A 46 -8.91 8.72 -6.59
N TYR A 47 -7.91 7.84 -6.52
CA TYR A 47 -7.02 7.57 -7.66
C TYR A 47 -7.12 6.16 -8.23
N VAL A 48 -7.67 5.19 -7.49
CA VAL A 48 -7.84 3.81 -8.00
C VAL A 48 -8.87 3.78 -9.12
N THR A 49 -8.51 3.12 -10.21
CA THR A 49 -9.40 2.84 -11.37
C THR A 49 -9.38 1.35 -11.69
N PRO A 50 -10.28 0.84 -12.56
CA PRO A 50 -10.27 -0.57 -12.98
C PRO A 50 -9.01 -1.02 -13.72
N ASP A 51 -8.20 -0.09 -14.21
CA ASP A 51 -6.94 -0.37 -14.90
C ASP A 51 -5.70 -0.24 -13.99
N THR A 52 -5.88 0.15 -12.73
CA THR A 52 -4.79 0.43 -11.80
C THR A 52 -3.97 -0.82 -11.52
N GLU A 53 -2.68 -0.74 -11.80
CA GLU A 53 -1.65 -1.62 -11.26
C GLU A 53 -0.92 -0.90 -10.13
N MET A 54 -0.91 -1.50 -8.95
CA MET A 54 -0.38 -0.89 -7.73
C MET A 54 0.78 -1.69 -7.16
N LEU A 55 1.79 -0.98 -6.69
CA LEU A 55 2.89 -1.52 -5.88
C LEU A 55 2.76 -0.98 -4.46
N ASP A 56 2.72 -1.87 -3.48
CA ASP A 56 2.68 -1.52 -2.05
C ASP A 56 3.99 -1.93 -1.38
N VAL A 57 4.82 -0.95 -1.03
CA VAL A 57 6.12 -1.18 -0.40
C VAL A 57 5.96 -1.17 1.12
N GLY A 58 6.40 -2.25 1.76
CA GLY A 58 6.17 -2.47 3.19
C GLY A 58 4.71 -2.84 3.45
N THR A 59 4.21 -3.84 2.75
CA THR A 59 2.78 -4.18 2.70
C THR A 59 2.18 -4.65 4.02
N GLY A 60 3.00 -5.22 4.91
CA GLY A 60 2.58 -5.69 6.24
C GLY A 60 1.42 -6.68 6.19
N SER A 61 0.27 -6.28 6.73
CA SER A 61 -0.96 -7.07 6.71
C SER A 61 -1.61 -7.21 5.33
N GLY A 62 -1.18 -6.39 4.36
CA GLY A 62 -1.78 -6.30 3.04
C GLY A 62 -2.99 -5.38 2.94
N ILE A 63 -3.30 -4.63 3.99
CA ILE A 63 -4.52 -3.82 4.05
C ILE A 63 -4.65 -2.84 2.87
N LEU A 64 -3.59 -2.13 2.51
CA LEU A 64 -3.65 -1.14 1.42
C LEU A 64 -3.90 -1.80 0.08
N GLY A 65 -3.25 -2.93 -0.19
CA GLY A 65 -3.48 -3.71 -1.41
C GLY A 65 -4.89 -4.28 -1.48
N ILE A 66 -5.40 -4.80 -0.37
CA ILE A 66 -6.78 -5.33 -0.28
C ILE A 66 -7.79 -4.22 -0.52
N VAL A 67 -7.60 -3.05 0.09
CA VAL A 67 -8.45 -1.88 -0.17
C VAL A 67 -8.42 -1.50 -1.65
N ALA A 68 -7.25 -1.45 -2.27
CA ALA A 68 -7.11 -1.11 -3.69
C ALA A 68 -7.89 -2.09 -4.58
N ILE A 69 -7.78 -3.40 -4.33
CA ILE A 69 -8.55 -4.41 -5.07
C ILE A 69 -10.06 -4.23 -4.86
N LYS A 70 -10.50 -4.01 -3.64
CA LYS A 70 -11.92 -3.76 -3.35
C LYS A 70 -12.45 -2.47 -3.98
N LEU A 71 -11.59 -1.48 -4.19
CA LEU A 71 -11.91 -0.25 -4.93
C LEU A 71 -11.90 -0.45 -6.46
N GLY A 72 -11.51 -1.62 -6.93
CA GLY A 72 -11.55 -1.99 -8.33
C GLY A 72 -10.20 -2.05 -9.04
N ALA A 73 -9.07 -1.92 -8.34
CA ALA A 73 -7.75 -2.05 -8.95
C ALA A 73 -7.59 -3.41 -9.65
N LYS A 74 -6.85 -3.40 -10.74
CA LYS A 74 -6.63 -4.58 -11.57
C LYS A 74 -5.72 -5.60 -10.90
N HIS A 75 -4.62 -5.13 -10.30
CA HIS A 75 -3.62 -5.99 -9.68
C HIS A 75 -2.79 -5.20 -8.65
N VAL A 76 -2.35 -5.89 -7.61
CA VAL A 76 -1.43 -5.37 -6.61
C VAL A 76 -0.24 -6.30 -6.44
N LEU A 77 0.96 -5.75 -6.41
CA LEU A 77 2.16 -6.40 -5.90
C LEU A 77 2.52 -5.77 -4.55
N GLY A 78 2.60 -6.57 -3.50
CA GLY A 78 3.13 -6.17 -2.21
C GLY A 78 4.57 -6.64 -2.03
N THR A 79 5.43 -5.77 -1.51
CA THR A 79 6.78 -6.14 -1.08
C THR A 79 6.95 -5.90 0.41
N ASP A 80 7.71 -6.75 1.06
CA ASP A 80 8.05 -6.62 2.48
C ASP A 80 9.41 -7.27 2.78
N LEU A 81 10.06 -6.80 3.83
CA LEU A 81 11.30 -7.40 4.33
C LEU A 81 11.03 -8.59 5.26
N ASP A 82 9.87 -8.57 5.92
CA ASP A 82 9.49 -9.57 6.90
C ASP A 82 8.75 -10.74 6.24
N PRO A 83 9.29 -11.97 6.31
CA PRO A 83 8.60 -13.16 5.81
C PRO A 83 7.23 -13.40 6.44
N CYS A 84 6.96 -12.88 7.64
CA CYS A 84 5.66 -12.98 8.30
C CYS A 84 4.54 -12.25 7.54
N ALA A 85 4.89 -11.33 6.65
CA ALA A 85 3.92 -10.65 5.79
C ALA A 85 3.23 -11.62 4.81
N VAL A 86 3.90 -12.68 4.36
CA VAL A 86 3.33 -13.64 3.39
C VAL A 86 2.09 -14.33 3.95
N PRO A 87 2.15 -15.03 5.10
CA PRO A 87 0.95 -15.64 5.67
C PRO A 87 -0.10 -14.61 6.09
N ALA A 88 0.31 -13.44 6.60
CA ALA A 88 -0.61 -12.39 7.01
C ALA A 88 -1.44 -11.88 5.81
N VAL A 89 -0.81 -11.60 4.70
CA VAL A 89 -1.50 -11.18 3.46
C VAL A 89 -2.40 -12.30 2.94
N ALA A 90 -1.94 -13.55 2.95
CA ALA A 90 -2.74 -14.68 2.48
C ALA A 90 -4.03 -14.85 3.30
N GLU A 91 -3.94 -14.79 4.63
CA GLU A 91 -5.09 -14.87 5.53
C GLU A 91 -6.07 -13.72 5.32
N ASN A 92 -5.57 -12.50 5.20
CA ASN A 92 -6.40 -11.32 4.98
C ASN A 92 -7.01 -11.28 3.56
N LYS A 93 -6.34 -11.79 2.55
CA LYS A 93 -6.91 -12.00 1.22
C LYS A 93 -8.11 -12.95 1.28
N GLU A 94 -7.94 -14.10 1.93
CA GLU A 94 -9.00 -15.10 2.09
C GLU A 94 -10.19 -14.51 2.85
N ALA A 95 -9.95 -13.84 3.97
CA ALA A 95 -11.00 -13.21 4.79
C ALA A 95 -11.81 -12.17 4.02
N ASN A 96 -11.25 -11.57 2.98
CA ASN A 96 -11.89 -10.53 2.16
C ASN A 96 -12.35 -11.02 0.78
N GLY A 97 -12.23 -12.30 0.48
CA GLY A 97 -12.63 -12.86 -0.81
C GLY A 97 -11.82 -12.33 -2.00
N ILE A 98 -10.55 -11.98 -1.77
CA ILE A 98 -9.67 -11.49 -2.82
C ILE A 98 -9.19 -12.66 -3.68
N PRO A 99 -9.34 -12.62 -5.02
CA PRO A 99 -8.80 -13.64 -5.90
C PRO A 99 -7.28 -13.79 -5.73
N GLU A 100 -6.79 -15.02 -5.75
CA GLU A 100 -5.37 -15.31 -5.52
C GLU A 100 -4.47 -14.54 -6.49
N GLU A 101 -4.86 -14.47 -7.76
CA GLU A 101 -4.12 -13.80 -8.82
C GLU A 101 -4.17 -12.26 -8.77
N ALA A 102 -5.07 -11.68 -7.97
CA ALA A 102 -5.22 -10.22 -7.90
C ALA A 102 -4.17 -9.52 -7.05
N PHE A 103 -3.57 -10.25 -6.11
CA PHE A 103 -2.61 -9.69 -5.16
C PHE A 103 -1.46 -10.68 -4.94
N ASP A 104 -0.27 -10.32 -5.44
CA ASP A 104 0.95 -11.09 -5.28
C ASP A 104 1.87 -10.49 -4.21
N MET A 105 2.67 -11.34 -3.58
CA MET A 105 3.66 -10.96 -2.58
C MET A 105 5.08 -11.30 -3.02
N MET A 106 6.01 -10.42 -2.67
CA MET A 106 7.44 -10.61 -2.86
C MET A 106 8.19 -10.20 -1.60
N ILE A 107 8.98 -11.11 -1.03
CA ILE A 107 9.86 -10.79 0.09
C ILE A 107 11.22 -10.35 -0.45
N GLY A 108 11.66 -9.18 -0.01
CA GLY A 108 12.95 -8.62 -0.39
C GLY A 108 13.00 -7.10 -0.21
N ASN A 109 14.19 -6.55 -0.37
CA ASN A 109 14.43 -5.12 -0.26
C ASN A 109 14.50 -4.48 -1.65
N ILE A 110 13.41 -3.85 -2.07
CA ILE A 110 13.34 -3.18 -3.38
C ILE A 110 14.31 -1.99 -3.50
N ILE A 111 14.79 -1.46 -2.38
CA ILE A 111 15.74 -0.34 -2.38
C ILE A 111 17.11 -0.78 -2.88
N ASP A 112 17.60 -1.92 -2.40
CA ASP A 112 19.00 -2.36 -2.59
C ASP A 112 19.13 -3.56 -3.53
N ASP A 113 18.09 -4.39 -3.64
CA ASP A 113 18.14 -5.64 -4.38
C ASP A 113 17.64 -5.45 -5.81
N LYS A 114 18.59 -5.47 -6.75
CA LYS A 114 18.29 -5.33 -8.18
C LYS A 114 17.39 -6.46 -8.70
N GLU A 115 17.52 -7.67 -8.18
CA GLU A 115 16.69 -8.80 -8.58
C GLU A 115 15.23 -8.56 -8.18
N VAL A 116 14.99 -8.02 -7.00
CA VAL A 116 13.64 -7.60 -6.56
C VAL A 116 13.09 -6.50 -7.45
N GLN A 117 13.89 -5.50 -7.79
CA GLN A 117 13.50 -4.42 -8.69
C GLN A 117 13.13 -4.95 -10.08
N ASP A 118 13.95 -5.85 -10.64
CA ASP A 118 13.71 -6.46 -11.96
C ASP A 118 12.44 -7.31 -11.97
N GLN A 119 12.21 -8.08 -10.92
CA GLN A 119 10.99 -8.90 -10.78
C GLN A 119 9.73 -8.06 -10.57
N ALA A 120 9.81 -6.98 -9.80
CA ALA A 120 8.71 -6.04 -9.63
C ALA A 120 8.31 -5.40 -10.95
N GLY A 121 9.28 -5.07 -11.78
CA GLY A 121 9.09 -4.48 -13.09
C GLY A 121 9.26 -2.96 -13.10
N TYR A 122 9.54 -2.43 -14.28
CA TYR A 122 9.82 -1.01 -14.51
C TYR A 122 8.69 -0.36 -15.31
N GLU A 123 8.41 0.92 -15.05
CA GLU A 123 7.36 1.70 -15.72
C GLU A 123 6.02 0.94 -15.81
N LYS A 124 5.69 0.29 -14.69
CA LYS A 124 4.57 -0.66 -14.65
C LYS A 124 3.39 -0.19 -13.79
N TYR A 125 3.65 0.57 -12.73
CA TYR A 125 2.65 0.86 -11.71
C TYR A 125 2.03 2.24 -11.90
N ASP A 126 0.71 2.29 -11.76
CA ASP A 126 -0.09 3.52 -11.79
C ASP A 126 -0.13 4.19 -10.42
N ILE A 127 -0.04 3.40 -9.36
CA ILE A 127 0.04 3.86 -7.97
C ILE A 127 1.12 3.07 -7.26
N VAL A 128 1.97 3.79 -6.50
CA VAL A 128 2.88 3.21 -5.52
C VAL A 128 2.51 3.75 -4.15
N THR A 129 2.27 2.85 -3.20
CA THR A 129 2.06 3.20 -1.79
C THR A 129 3.25 2.81 -0.93
N ALA A 130 3.57 3.62 0.06
CA ALA A 130 4.58 3.33 1.05
C ALA A 130 4.19 3.99 2.38
N ASN A 131 3.60 3.22 3.26
CA ASN A 131 3.25 3.63 4.62
C ASN A 131 4.33 3.13 5.58
N ILE A 132 5.48 3.79 5.56
CA ILE A 132 6.71 3.42 6.25
C ILE A 132 7.40 4.65 6.82
N LEU A 133 8.41 4.44 7.67
CA LEU A 133 9.16 5.54 8.28
C LEU A 133 9.89 6.40 7.24
N ALA A 134 10.00 7.70 7.53
CA ALA A 134 10.67 8.66 6.66
C ALA A 134 12.11 8.25 6.32
N ASP A 135 12.84 7.69 7.27
CA ASP A 135 14.23 7.24 7.05
C ASP A 135 14.34 6.09 6.03
N VAL A 136 13.26 5.36 5.79
CA VAL A 136 13.15 4.34 4.74
C VAL A 136 12.63 4.96 3.43
N LEU A 137 11.73 5.94 3.50
CA LEU A 137 11.20 6.66 2.33
C LEU A 137 12.30 7.42 1.58
N LEU A 138 13.25 8.01 2.30
CA LEU A 138 14.32 8.79 1.70
C LEU A 138 15.18 7.97 0.71
N PRO A 139 15.72 6.78 1.07
CA PRO A 139 16.44 5.95 0.11
C PRO A 139 15.53 5.25 -0.91
N LEU A 140 14.25 5.00 -0.59
CA LEU A 140 13.30 4.37 -1.48
C LEU A 140 12.92 5.26 -2.66
N THR A 141 12.65 6.53 -2.41
CA THR A 141 12.06 7.45 -3.38
C THR A 141 12.83 7.55 -4.70
N PRO A 142 14.18 7.71 -4.72
CA PRO A 142 14.91 7.77 -5.99
C PRO A 142 14.94 6.44 -6.75
N VAL A 143 14.69 5.33 -6.09
CA VAL A 143 14.63 3.99 -6.71
C VAL A 143 13.23 3.71 -7.27
N ILE A 144 12.20 3.97 -6.48
CA ILE A 144 10.82 3.56 -6.79
C ILE A 144 10.24 4.28 -8.02
N VAL A 145 10.72 5.46 -8.34
CA VAL A 145 10.29 6.20 -9.53
C VAL A 145 10.52 5.41 -10.83
N HIS A 146 11.49 4.50 -10.85
CA HIS A 146 11.75 3.65 -12.00
C HIS A 146 10.70 2.55 -12.20
N GLN A 147 9.98 2.15 -11.17
CA GLN A 147 8.86 1.23 -11.25
C GLN A 147 7.55 1.91 -11.65
N MET A 148 7.48 3.22 -11.52
CA MET A 148 6.28 4.01 -11.80
C MET A 148 6.13 4.33 -13.29
N LYS A 149 4.90 4.28 -13.79
CA LYS A 149 4.54 4.87 -15.08
C LYS A 149 4.65 6.38 -15.02
N LYS A 150 4.83 7.01 -16.17
CA LYS A 150 4.69 8.46 -16.29
C LYS A 150 3.27 8.87 -15.91
N GLY A 151 3.15 9.89 -15.05
CA GLY A 151 1.85 10.35 -14.54
C GLY A 151 1.29 9.50 -13.40
N ALA A 152 2.03 8.50 -12.90
CA ALA A 152 1.64 7.69 -11.75
C ALA A 152 1.64 8.51 -10.45
N TYR A 153 0.91 8.01 -9.45
CA TYR A 153 0.84 8.58 -8.11
C TYR A 153 1.73 7.83 -7.14
N TYR A 154 2.47 8.59 -6.34
CA TYR A 154 3.24 8.08 -5.20
C TYR A 154 2.58 8.58 -3.92
N ILE A 155 2.00 7.67 -3.15
CA ILE A 155 1.25 7.97 -1.92
C ILE A 155 2.05 7.45 -0.73
N THR A 156 2.54 8.35 0.10
CA THR A 156 3.35 8.01 1.27
C THR A 156 2.68 8.48 2.55
N SER A 157 2.93 7.77 3.64
CA SER A 157 2.48 8.12 4.98
C SER A 157 3.43 7.49 6.02
N GLY A 158 3.16 7.73 7.31
CA GLY A 158 4.06 7.31 8.38
C GLY A 158 5.18 8.31 8.63
N ILE A 159 5.01 9.55 8.16
CA ILE A 159 5.99 10.63 8.22
C ILE A 159 5.66 11.51 9.42
N LEU A 160 6.62 11.70 10.32
CA LEU A 160 6.49 12.67 11.39
C LEU A 160 6.59 14.09 10.83
N ASP A 161 5.88 15.04 11.41
CA ASP A 161 5.86 16.46 10.98
C ASP A 161 7.26 17.05 10.83
N VAL A 162 8.16 16.70 11.74
CA VAL A 162 9.57 17.15 11.71
C VAL A 162 10.36 16.62 10.50
N LYS A 163 9.84 15.61 9.80
CA LYS A 163 10.44 15.00 8.60
C LYS A 163 9.76 15.42 7.30
N GLU A 164 8.66 16.16 7.35
CA GLU A 164 7.90 16.55 6.17
C GLU A 164 8.78 17.24 5.12
N GLU A 165 9.51 18.26 5.51
CA GLU A 165 10.33 19.05 4.59
C GLU A 165 11.37 18.20 3.86
N VAL A 166 12.07 17.32 4.57
CA VAL A 166 13.12 16.48 3.97
C VAL A 166 12.52 15.44 3.00
N VAL A 167 11.34 14.93 3.29
CA VAL A 167 10.62 14.01 2.39
C VAL A 167 10.12 14.74 1.16
N VAL A 168 9.54 15.93 1.32
CA VAL A 168 9.09 16.77 0.20
C VAL A 168 10.26 17.09 -0.73
N GLU A 169 11.42 17.47 -0.20
CA GLU A 169 12.62 17.71 -1.00
C GLU A 169 13.08 16.45 -1.76
N ALA A 170 13.05 15.28 -1.11
CA ALA A 170 13.44 14.03 -1.73
C ALA A 170 12.53 13.64 -2.90
N VAL A 171 11.20 13.80 -2.76
CA VAL A 171 10.26 13.48 -3.83
C VAL A 171 10.41 14.45 -5.01
N LYS A 172 10.65 15.73 -4.76
CA LYS A 172 10.94 16.72 -5.80
C LYS A 172 12.26 16.43 -6.52
N ALA A 173 13.30 16.06 -5.78
CA ALA A 173 14.60 15.69 -6.35
C ALA A 173 14.52 14.45 -7.24
N ALA A 174 13.58 13.53 -6.97
CA ALA A 174 13.31 12.36 -7.79
C ALA A 174 12.49 12.65 -9.06
N GLY A 175 12.09 13.90 -9.28
CA GLY A 175 11.32 14.31 -10.45
C GLY A 175 9.80 14.25 -10.27
N LEU A 176 9.32 14.08 -9.03
CA LEU A 176 7.90 14.05 -8.71
C LEU A 176 7.40 15.46 -8.33
N THR A 177 6.12 15.70 -8.58
CA THR A 177 5.44 16.93 -8.17
C THR A 177 4.54 16.62 -6.98
N VAL A 178 4.66 17.40 -5.90
CA VAL A 178 3.78 17.26 -4.73
C VAL A 178 2.40 17.81 -5.09
N VAL A 179 1.39 16.97 -4.99
CA VAL A 179 -0.01 17.30 -5.30
C VAL A 179 -0.77 17.69 -4.03
N GLU A 180 -0.55 16.97 -2.95
CA GLU A 180 -1.29 17.16 -1.69
C GLU A 180 -0.44 16.71 -0.51
N VAL A 181 -0.52 17.42 0.59
CA VAL A 181 0.03 17.06 1.91
C VAL A 181 -1.12 17.18 2.92
N THR A 182 -1.37 16.14 3.73
CA THR A 182 -2.46 16.08 4.71
C THR A 182 -2.00 15.48 6.02
#